data_84f49ea037a9c5eed94747e81c9cfd20
#
_entry.id   84f49ea037a9c5eed94747e81c9cfd20
#
_cell.length_a   1.000
_cell.length_b   1.000
_cell.length_c   1.000
_cell.angle_alpha   90.00
_cell.angle_beta   90.00
_cell.angle_gamma   90.00
#
_symmetry.space_group_name_H-M   'P 1'
#
loop_
_entity.id
_entity.type
_entity.pdbx_description
1 polymer ?
#
loop_
_entity_poly.entity_id
_entity_poly.type
_entity_poly.pdbx_seq_one_letter_code
_entity_poly.pdbx_strand_id
1 'polypeptide(L)'
;MLMLLTGFTDAIAQVAMPDTVCIGTSRLYHVNDATIPSTYTWKINGVTQSTTTNEIPVNWTTAGIFTLSVQEHSANGCDGDPRSGLVYVNPLPIANAGPDATICIGNKLQLNGSGGTIYQWLPANYLSNANVSKPFVISAPVGTLIYSLTVSDANGCKSLKSDSVVIKILPAATVFAGRDTSIAINQPLQLKAVDVNNAGFTNYLWSPSSGLNNSLLQNPVAITDRDITYTVTATSAGGCTATDDIKVKVFLAPEIYVPNAFVPRGANNVLKPILVGIKQLKYFAVYNRYGQQVFITSIQGEGWDGTVNGKLQNTGAFAWMVEGIDYKGNTIKKEGMAILIQ
;
A
#
# COMPACT_ATOMS: atom_id res chain seq x y z
N MET A 1 25.28 25.31 55.64
CA MET A 1 23.81 25.38 55.58
C MET A 1 23.40 25.34 54.10
N LEU A 2 22.75 24.27 53.66
CA LEU A 2 22.40 24.08 52.25
C LEU A 2 21.25 25.02 51.92
N MET A 3 21.41 25.85 50.88
CA MET A 3 20.31 26.69 50.38
C MET A 3 19.29 25.80 49.71
N LEU A 4 18.07 25.78 50.21
CA LEU A 4 16.96 25.03 49.67
C LEU A 4 16.02 26.02 48.98
N LEU A 5 16.00 25.99 47.63
CA LEU A 5 15.05 26.71 46.79
C LEU A 5 13.91 25.76 46.44
N THR A 6 12.66 26.14 46.66
CA THR A 6 11.49 25.31 46.37
C THR A 6 10.73 25.83 45.17
N GLY A 7 10.22 24.93 44.34
CA GLY A 7 9.34 25.27 43.23
C GLY A 7 7.94 24.70 43.42
N PHE A 8 6.91 25.46 43.08
CA PHE A 8 5.51 25.07 43.24
C PHE A 8 4.97 24.27 42.05
N THR A 9 4.59 23.03 42.31
CA THR A 9 3.38 22.41 41.78
C THR A 9 2.78 21.63 42.95
N ASP A 10 1.68 22.11 43.50
CA ASP A 10 0.78 21.50 44.49
C ASP A 10 1.34 20.65 45.67
N ALA A 11 2.64 20.60 45.87
CA ALA A 11 3.29 20.10 47.09
C ALA A 11 4.62 20.84 47.22
N ILE A 12 4.83 21.45 48.35
CA ILE A 12 6.07 22.18 48.72
C ILE A 12 7.26 21.20 48.63
N ALA A 13 7.86 21.06 47.45
CA ALA A 13 9.10 20.34 47.25
C ALA A 13 10.24 21.36 47.17
N GLN A 14 11.19 21.24 48.08
CA GLN A 14 12.42 22.02 48.05
C GLN A 14 13.22 21.68 46.80
N VAL A 15 13.40 22.63 45.87
CA VAL A 15 14.23 22.42 44.68
C VAL A 15 15.70 22.47 45.10
N ALA A 16 16.36 21.31 45.03
CA ALA A 16 17.81 21.24 45.19
C ALA A 16 18.49 21.89 43.97
N MET A 17 19.47 22.78 44.22
CA MET A 17 20.30 23.28 43.12
C MET A 17 21.42 22.30 42.78
N PRO A 18 21.73 22.08 41.51
CA PRO A 18 21.20 22.78 40.31
C PRO A 18 19.78 22.37 39.94
N ASP A 19 18.96 23.33 39.46
CA ASP A 19 17.63 23.09 38.93
C ASP A 19 17.68 22.88 37.39
N THR A 20 16.77 22.06 36.86
CA THR A 20 16.69 21.80 35.43
C THR A 20 15.26 22.02 34.98
N VAL A 21 15.07 22.93 34.02
CA VAL A 21 13.76 23.31 33.50
C VAL A 21 13.77 23.35 31.97
N CYS A 22 12.60 23.40 31.36
CA CYS A 22 12.44 23.54 29.91
C CYS A 22 12.12 25.02 29.58
N ILE A 23 12.47 25.45 28.36
CA ILE A 23 12.00 26.75 27.83
C ILE A 23 10.48 26.82 27.95
N GLY A 24 9.96 27.99 28.34
CA GLY A 24 8.54 28.26 28.54
C GLY A 24 8.01 27.84 29.91
N THR A 25 8.86 27.27 30.78
CA THR A 25 8.46 26.92 32.14
C THR A 25 8.50 28.17 33.00
N SER A 26 7.43 28.39 33.75
CA SER A 26 7.41 29.35 34.86
C SER A 26 7.71 28.61 36.15
N ARG A 27 8.68 29.09 36.92
CA ARG A 27 9.13 28.48 38.19
C ARG A 27 9.15 29.51 39.30
N LEU A 28 8.59 29.17 40.45
CA LEU A 28 8.70 29.99 41.67
C LEU A 28 9.89 29.48 42.47
N TYR A 29 10.83 30.37 42.78
CA TYR A 29 11.94 30.11 43.67
C TYR A 29 11.70 30.87 44.96
N HIS A 30 12.05 30.27 46.10
CA HIS A 30 11.93 30.93 47.39
C HIS A 30 13.07 30.57 48.34
N VAL A 31 13.29 31.42 49.32
CA VAL A 31 14.12 31.16 50.50
C VAL A 31 13.24 31.18 51.74
N ASN A 32 13.64 30.45 52.77
CA ASN A 32 12.91 30.49 54.04
C ASN A 32 12.95 31.89 54.62
N ASP A 33 11.82 32.35 55.13
CA ASP A 33 11.75 33.63 55.84
C ASP A 33 12.70 33.67 57.05
N ALA A 34 13.35 34.82 57.21
CA ALA A 34 14.08 35.09 58.42
C ALA A 34 13.12 35.28 59.58
N THR A 35 13.62 35.07 60.80
CA THR A 35 12.87 35.33 62.03
C THR A 35 12.67 36.82 62.30
N ILE A 36 13.36 37.69 61.54
CA ILE A 36 13.31 39.17 61.61
C ILE A 36 12.82 39.66 60.25
N PRO A 37 11.96 40.69 60.17
CA PRO A 37 11.53 41.24 58.87
C PRO A 37 12.71 41.56 57.97
N SER A 38 12.74 41.01 56.74
CA SER A 38 13.82 41.14 55.79
C SER A 38 13.33 41.49 54.44
N THR A 39 14.15 42.12 53.61
CA THR A 39 13.97 42.25 52.15
C THR A 39 15.05 41.43 51.45
N TYR A 40 14.80 41.13 50.19
CA TYR A 40 15.65 40.24 49.43
C TYR A 40 16.02 40.86 48.09
N THR A 41 17.28 40.74 47.69
CA THR A 41 17.78 41.12 46.37
C THR A 41 18.05 39.89 45.56
N TRP A 42 17.19 39.66 44.54
CA TRP A 42 17.35 38.57 43.59
C TRP A 42 18.11 39.01 42.35
N LYS A 43 19.04 38.19 41.85
CA LYS A 43 19.75 38.43 40.59
C LYS A 43 19.74 37.18 39.71
N ILE A 44 19.56 37.41 38.40
CA ILE A 44 19.73 36.39 37.37
C ILE A 44 20.92 36.80 36.52
N ASN A 45 21.97 35.97 36.45
CA ASN A 45 23.25 36.28 35.79
C ASN A 45 23.80 37.67 36.23
N GLY A 46 23.69 38.01 37.50
CA GLY A 46 24.14 39.30 38.06
C GLY A 46 23.17 40.48 37.86
N VAL A 47 22.12 40.33 37.06
CA VAL A 47 21.11 41.37 36.83
C VAL A 47 20.05 41.33 37.92
N THR A 48 19.90 42.43 38.67
CA THR A 48 18.94 42.58 39.78
C THR A 48 17.51 42.54 39.24
N GLN A 49 16.65 41.77 39.92
CA GLN A 49 15.25 41.67 39.65
C GLN A 49 14.44 42.63 40.51
N SER A 50 13.23 42.98 40.12
CA SER A 50 12.38 43.96 40.82
C SER A 50 11.73 43.44 42.08
N THR A 51 11.72 42.13 42.31
CA THR A 51 11.13 41.50 43.49
C THR A 51 12.04 41.66 44.72
N THR A 52 11.45 42.06 45.85
CA THR A 52 12.15 42.23 47.13
C THR A 52 11.62 41.27 48.21
N THR A 53 10.75 40.34 47.84
CA THR A 53 10.21 39.30 48.73
C THR A 53 11.11 38.07 48.77
N ASN A 54 10.87 37.18 49.73
CA ASN A 54 11.56 35.90 49.83
C ASN A 54 11.26 34.93 48.64
N GLU A 55 10.40 35.34 47.69
CA GLU A 55 10.01 34.56 46.53
C GLU A 55 10.22 35.34 45.22
N ILE A 56 10.58 34.61 44.14
CA ILE A 56 10.67 35.16 42.78
C ILE A 56 10.08 34.18 41.75
N PRO A 57 9.04 34.58 41.02
CA PRO A 57 8.59 33.84 39.83
C PRO A 57 9.51 34.15 38.65
N VAL A 58 10.10 33.12 38.04
CA VAL A 58 10.95 33.27 36.86
C VAL A 58 10.35 32.50 35.70
N ASN A 59 10.13 33.22 34.59
CA ASN A 59 9.69 32.59 33.33
C ASN A 59 10.92 32.40 32.41
N TRP A 60 11.33 31.17 32.20
CA TRP A 60 12.53 30.80 31.45
C TRP A 60 12.25 30.77 29.95
N THR A 61 12.53 31.87 29.24
CA THR A 61 12.22 32.04 27.82
C THR A 61 13.37 31.71 26.88
N THR A 62 14.58 31.53 27.40
CA THR A 62 15.80 31.31 26.60
C THR A 62 16.57 30.12 27.16
N ALA A 63 17.05 29.23 26.29
CA ALA A 63 17.90 28.11 26.69
C ALA A 63 19.28 28.59 27.13
N GLY A 64 19.85 27.90 28.11
CA GLY A 64 21.18 28.22 28.61
C GLY A 64 21.37 27.84 30.07
N ILE A 65 22.49 28.23 30.62
CA ILE A 65 22.83 28.08 32.04
C ILE A 65 22.75 29.44 32.71
N PHE A 66 21.93 29.54 33.72
CA PHE A 66 21.70 30.78 34.44
C PHE A 66 22.14 30.62 35.89
N THR A 67 22.76 31.66 36.43
CA THR A 67 23.01 31.76 37.85
C THR A 67 21.87 32.53 38.49
N LEU A 68 21.12 31.89 39.38
CA LEU A 68 20.14 32.56 40.24
C LEU A 68 20.77 32.80 41.59
N SER A 69 20.76 34.05 42.06
CA SER A 69 21.29 34.41 43.39
C SER A 69 20.32 35.28 44.17
N VAL A 70 20.39 35.19 45.48
CA VAL A 70 19.59 35.96 46.41
C VAL A 70 20.45 36.39 47.58
N GLN A 71 20.27 37.64 48.06
CA GLN A 71 20.86 38.17 49.22
C GLN A 71 19.77 38.77 50.13
N GLU A 72 19.82 38.43 51.40
CA GLU A 72 18.92 38.95 52.42
C GLU A 72 19.45 40.26 52.98
N HIS A 73 18.56 41.22 53.24
CA HIS A 73 18.80 42.47 53.89
C HIS A 73 17.86 42.57 55.10
N SER A 74 18.38 42.47 56.30
CA SER A 74 17.55 42.53 57.49
C SER A 74 17.14 43.98 57.83
N ALA A 75 16.00 44.14 58.49
CA ALA A 75 15.53 45.44 58.94
C ALA A 75 16.48 46.15 59.90
N ASN A 76 17.43 45.42 60.52
CA ASN A 76 18.44 45.94 61.40
C ASN A 76 19.71 46.43 60.65
N GLY A 77 19.68 46.43 59.29
CA GLY A 77 20.79 46.92 58.47
C GLY A 77 21.92 45.91 58.25
N CYS A 78 21.76 44.66 58.59
CA CYS A 78 22.76 43.61 58.33
C CYS A 78 22.44 42.88 57.04
N ASP A 79 23.44 42.73 56.17
CA ASP A 79 23.35 41.95 54.96
C ASP A 79 23.74 40.47 55.20
N GLY A 80 22.92 39.55 54.78
CA GLY A 80 23.23 38.11 54.76
C GLY A 80 24.24 37.79 53.67
N ASP A 81 24.92 36.67 53.80
CA ASP A 81 25.76 36.14 52.72
C ASP A 81 24.92 35.79 51.47
N PRO A 82 25.31 36.24 50.27
CA PRO A 82 24.57 35.89 49.03
C PRO A 82 24.63 34.37 48.79
N ARG A 83 23.47 33.81 48.41
CA ARG A 83 23.31 32.41 48.03
C ARG A 83 23.09 32.34 46.54
N SER A 84 23.68 31.36 45.88
CA SER A 84 23.52 31.18 44.44
C SER A 84 23.39 29.70 44.05
N GLY A 85 22.72 29.47 42.96
CA GLY A 85 22.57 28.15 42.33
C GLY A 85 22.47 28.26 40.82
N LEU A 86 22.72 27.16 40.14
CA LEU A 86 22.59 27.07 38.67
C LEU A 86 21.23 26.58 38.28
N VAL A 87 20.69 27.18 37.22
CA VAL A 87 19.47 26.73 36.55
C VAL A 87 19.82 26.39 35.10
N TYR A 88 19.61 25.14 34.74
CA TYR A 88 19.77 24.62 33.35
C TYR A 88 18.45 24.74 32.63
N VAL A 89 18.35 25.64 31.66
CA VAL A 89 17.17 25.80 30.82
C VAL A 89 17.40 25.09 29.51
N ASN A 90 16.72 23.98 29.34
CA ASN A 90 16.86 23.12 28.15
C ASN A 90 15.98 23.61 27.01
N PRO A 91 16.46 23.56 25.75
CA PRO A 91 15.62 23.80 24.60
C PRO A 91 14.56 22.68 24.47
N LEU A 92 13.43 23.00 23.84
CA LEU A 92 12.43 21.99 23.53
C LEU A 92 12.89 21.16 22.34
N PRO A 93 12.72 19.84 22.37
CA PRO A 93 13.02 18.98 21.22
C PRO A 93 12.08 19.26 20.06
N ILE A 94 12.54 19.00 18.84
CA ILE A 94 11.76 19.16 17.61
C ILE A 94 11.41 17.77 17.09
N ALA A 95 10.11 17.43 17.09
CA ALA A 95 9.64 16.18 16.54
C ALA A 95 9.82 16.15 15.00
N ASN A 96 10.25 15.00 14.48
CA ASN A 96 10.31 14.73 13.05
C ASN A 96 9.78 13.30 12.82
N ALA A 97 8.64 13.19 12.14
CA ALA A 97 7.94 11.93 11.85
C ALA A 97 8.49 11.20 10.63
N GLY A 98 9.38 11.83 9.86
CA GLY A 98 9.90 11.32 8.61
C GLY A 98 8.97 11.60 7.41
N PRO A 99 9.35 11.13 6.21
CA PRO A 99 8.61 11.41 4.98
C PRO A 99 7.34 10.58 4.85
N ASP A 100 6.36 11.10 4.10
CA ASP A 100 5.18 10.39 3.66
C ASP A 100 5.55 9.17 2.81
N ALA A 101 4.71 8.14 2.84
CA ALA A 101 4.96 6.92 2.10
C ALA A 101 3.68 6.32 1.50
N THR A 102 3.86 5.54 0.43
CA THR A 102 2.81 4.72 -0.17
C THR A 102 3.25 3.27 -0.16
N ILE A 103 2.39 2.37 0.33
CA ILE A 103 2.65 0.93 0.38
C ILE A 103 1.44 0.15 -0.12
N CYS A 104 1.67 -1.11 -0.50
CA CYS A 104 0.60 -2.04 -0.83
C CYS A 104 0.08 -2.73 0.42
N ILE A 105 -1.20 -3.06 0.45
CA ILE A 105 -1.78 -3.85 1.53
C ILE A 105 -0.98 -5.14 1.78
N GLY A 106 -0.75 -5.45 3.05
CA GLY A 106 0.06 -6.60 3.46
C GLY A 106 1.55 -6.33 3.58
N ASN A 107 2.06 -5.25 3.00
CA ASN A 107 3.47 -4.86 3.15
C ASN A 107 3.69 -4.17 4.51
N LYS A 108 4.89 -4.37 5.07
CA LYS A 108 5.34 -3.69 6.28
C LYS A 108 6.10 -2.42 5.91
N LEU A 109 5.83 -1.35 6.64
CA LEU A 109 6.57 -0.09 6.53
C LEU A 109 7.15 0.26 7.90
N GLN A 110 8.41 0.62 7.98
CA GLN A 110 9.01 1.16 9.18
C GLN A 110 8.97 2.69 9.13
N LEU A 111 8.38 3.31 10.14
CA LEU A 111 8.43 4.77 10.34
C LEU A 111 9.80 5.17 10.87
N ASN A 112 10.19 6.43 10.64
CA ASN A 112 11.50 6.98 11.03
C ASN A 112 11.35 8.25 11.88
N GLY A 113 10.84 8.10 13.10
CA GLY A 113 10.76 9.21 14.04
C GLY A 113 12.13 9.60 14.61
N SER A 114 12.32 10.90 14.79
CA SER A 114 13.51 11.47 15.40
C SER A 114 13.21 12.76 16.18
N GLY A 115 14.21 13.32 16.85
CA GLY A 115 14.13 14.60 17.55
C GLY A 115 14.06 14.51 19.06
N GLY A 116 13.98 13.31 19.65
CA GLY A 116 13.96 13.11 21.11
C GLY A 116 14.54 11.78 21.55
N THR A 117 14.35 11.45 22.82
CA THR A 117 14.71 10.16 23.43
C THR A 117 13.50 9.34 23.81
N ILE A 118 12.36 10.00 24.05
CA ILE A 118 11.06 9.38 24.33
C ILE A 118 10.12 9.76 23.18
N TYR A 119 9.38 8.79 22.66
CA TYR A 119 8.54 8.92 21.47
C TYR A 119 7.10 8.56 21.80
N GLN A 120 6.15 9.26 21.21
CA GLN A 120 4.75 8.95 21.29
C GLN A 120 4.08 9.21 19.93
N TRP A 121 3.62 8.12 19.28
CA TRP A 121 2.89 8.17 18.05
C TRP A 121 1.37 8.05 18.30
N LEU A 122 0.59 8.87 17.62
CA LEU A 122 -0.88 8.83 17.68
C LEU A 122 -1.48 8.89 16.26
N PRO A 123 -2.53 8.10 15.98
CA PRO A 123 -3.07 7.03 16.81
C PRO A 123 -2.10 5.84 16.94
N ALA A 124 -2.26 5.01 17.95
CA ALA A 124 -1.43 3.81 18.15
C ALA A 124 -1.84 2.62 17.26
N ASN A 125 -3.00 2.70 16.62
CA ASN A 125 -3.56 1.64 15.79
C ASN A 125 -2.63 1.31 14.63
N TYR A 126 -2.48 0.00 14.36
CA TYR A 126 -1.63 -0.54 13.29
C TYR A 126 -0.13 -0.26 13.45
N LEU A 127 0.32 0.19 14.62
CA LEU A 127 1.74 0.30 14.95
C LEU A 127 2.18 -0.87 15.81
N SER A 128 3.38 -1.41 15.54
CA SER A 128 3.97 -2.47 16.35
C SER A 128 4.21 -2.02 17.79
N ASN A 129 4.60 -0.77 17.99
CA ASN A 129 4.75 -0.10 19.28
C ASN A 129 4.75 1.42 19.04
N ALA A 130 3.79 2.13 19.63
CA ALA A 130 3.66 3.58 19.46
C ALA A 130 4.67 4.42 20.26
N ASN A 131 5.47 3.79 21.12
CA ASN A 131 6.39 4.48 22.03
C ASN A 131 7.87 4.29 21.66
N VAL A 132 8.16 3.90 20.43
CA VAL A 132 9.55 3.76 19.92
C VAL A 132 9.78 4.73 18.76
N SER A 133 11.05 5.04 18.49
CA SER A 133 11.41 5.94 17.38
C SER A 133 11.01 5.40 16.01
N LYS A 134 11.09 4.07 15.81
CA LYS A 134 10.93 3.40 14.51
C LYS A 134 9.91 2.25 14.58
N PRO A 135 8.62 2.52 14.80
CA PRO A 135 7.61 1.48 14.77
C PRO A 135 7.38 0.96 13.35
N PHE A 136 6.90 -0.29 13.25
CA PHE A 136 6.37 -0.81 11.99
C PHE A 136 4.87 -0.55 11.90
N VAL A 137 4.41 -0.13 10.72
CA VAL A 137 2.99 -0.18 10.32
C VAL A 137 2.68 -1.62 9.92
N ILE A 138 1.70 -2.24 10.59
CA ILE A 138 1.35 -3.65 10.42
C ILE A 138 -0.17 -3.82 10.28
N SER A 139 -0.59 -4.75 9.41
CA SER A 139 -2.01 -5.13 9.22
C SER A 139 -2.96 -3.95 9.00
N ALA A 140 -2.48 -2.89 8.40
CA ALA A 140 -3.26 -1.70 8.15
C ALA A 140 -4.24 -1.90 6.97
N PRO A 141 -5.48 -1.39 7.05
CA PRO A 141 -6.46 -1.48 5.97
C PRO A 141 -6.10 -0.57 4.79
N VAL A 142 -6.70 -0.82 3.63
CA VAL A 142 -6.64 0.10 2.48
C VAL A 142 -7.16 1.48 2.86
N GLY A 143 -6.46 2.53 2.47
CA GLY A 143 -6.82 3.91 2.78
C GLY A 143 -5.63 4.77 3.13
N THR A 144 -5.89 5.88 3.80
CA THR A 144 -4.87 6.83 4.24
C THR A 144 -4.83 6.84 5.76
N LEU A 145 -3.65 6.62 6.33
CA LEU A 145 -3.37 6.76 7.76
C LEU A 145 -2.49 7.98 7.98
N ILE A 146 -2.78 8.72 9.02
CA ILE A 146 -1.98 9.88 9.44
C ILE A 146 -1.53 9.59 10.87
N TYR A 147 -0.22 9.56 11.06
CA TYR A 147 0.40 9.43 12.38
C TYR A 147 1.04 10.74 12.77
N SER A 148 0.78 11.17 14.00
CA SER A 148 1.39 12.36 14.61
C SER A 148 2.41 11.92 15.67
N LEU A 149 3.60 12.45 15.59
CA LEU A 149 4.69 12.18 16.53
C LEU A 149 4.87 13.35 17.49
N THR A 150 4.90 13.06 18.78
CA THR A 150 5.45 13.94 19.82
C THR A 150 6.67 13.27 20.43
N VAL A 151 7.65 14.09 20.80
CA VAL A 151 8.89 13.59 21.44
C VAL A 151 9.17 14.34 22.72
N SER A 152 9.89 13.68 23.64
CA SER A 152 10.52 14.34 24.78
C SER A 152 12.00 14.00 24.82
N ASP A 153 12.80 14.90 25.43
CA ASP A 153 14.21 14.65 25.68
C ASP A 153 14.43 13.87 26.98
N ALA A 154 15.67 13.59 27.32
CA ALA A 154 16.05 12.91 28.56
C ALA A 154 15.75 13.73 29.84
N ASN A 155 15.58 15.05 29.72
CA ASN A 155 15.25 15.95 30.81
C ASN A 155 13.74 16.13 31.01
N GLY A 156 12.91 15.43 30.19
CA GLY A 156 11.46 15.53 30.23
C GLY A 156 10.89 16.71 29.45
N CYS A 157 11.68 17.47 28.71
CA CYS A 157 11.20 18.58 27.89
C CYS A 157 10.47 17.98 26.67
N LYS A 158 9.22 18.37 26.47
CA LYS A 158 8.36 17.87 25.40
C LYS A 158 8.39 18.83 24.21
N SER A 159 8.31 18.28 22.98
CA SER A 159 8.18 19.07 21.76
C SER A 159 6.95 19.97 21.81
N LEU A 160 7.11 21.24 21.40
CA LEU A 160 6.02 22.22 21.38
C LEU A 160 4.95 21.86 20.35
N LYS A 161 5.38 21.29 19.22
CA LYS A 161 4.52 20.85 18.14
C LYS A 161 4.79 19.37 17.85
N SER A 162 3.75 18.67 17.43
CA SER A 162 3.88 17.36 16.81
C SER A 162 4.24 17.53 15.34
N ASP A 163 4.92 16.54 14.78
CA ASP A 163 5.07 16.37 13.34
C ASP A 163 4.25 15.19 12.87
N SER A 164 3.86 15.15 11.59
CA SER A 164 2.95 14.13 11.07
C SER A 164 3.48 13.49 9.80
N VAL A 165 3.21 12.21 9.64
CA VAL A 165 3.50 11.42 8.44
C VAL A 165 2.21 10.82 7.88
N VAL A 166 2.04 10.88 6.56
CA VAL A 166 0.90 10.34 5.83
C VAL A 166 1.31 9.04 5.16
N ILE A 167 0.59 7.95 5.46
CA ILE A 167 0.82 6.63 4.87
C ILE A 167 -0.40 6.26 4.03
N LYS A 168 -0.20 6.14 2.71
CA LYS A 168 -1.22 5.68 1.78
C LYS A 168 -1.08 4.18 1.54
N ILE A 169 -2.13 3.41 1.85
CA ILE A 169 -2.17 1.96 1.68
C ILE A 169 -3.05 1.65 0.47
N LEU A 170 -2.43 1.10 -0.57
CA LEU A 170 -3.08 0.74 -1.81
C LEU A 170 -3.70 -0.67 -1.70
N PRO A 171 -4.82 -0.94 -2.41
CA PRO A 171 -5.40 -2.27 -2.48
C PRO A 171 -4.45 -3.28 -3.12
N ALA A 172 -4.74 -4.58 -2.93
CA ALA A 172 -4.04 -5.63 -3.64
C ALA A 172 -4.23 -5.46 -5.15
N ALA A 173 -3.14 -5.52 -5.89
CA ALA A 173 -3.18 -5.48 -7.34
C ALA A 173 -3.55 -6.86 -7.89
N THR A 174 -4.34 -6.92 -8.98
CA THR A 174 -4.72 -8.15 -9.66
C THR A 174 -4.66 -7.92 -11.16
N VAL A 175 -3.85 -8.72 -11.87
CA VAL A 175 -3.77 -8.74 -13.32
C VAL A 175 -4.35 -10.06 -13.83
N PHE A 176 -4.96 -10.04 -15.03
CA PHE A 176 -5.44 -11.24 -15.72
C PHE A 176 -4.74 -11.33 -17.08
N ALA A 177 -4.01 -12.42 -17.31
CA ALA A 177 -3.22 -12.68 -18.53
C ALA A 177 -4.04 -13.21 -19.71
N GLY A 178 -5.31 -13.56 -19.47
CA GLY A 178 -6.17 -14.26 -20.42
C GLY A 178 -6.38 -15.73 -20.06
N ARG A 179 -7.29 -16.38 -20.77
CA ARG A 179 -7.54 -17.81 -20.58
C ARG A 179 -6.55 -18.64 -21.39
N ASP A 180 -6.18 -19.81 -20.87
CA ASP A 180 -5.41 -20.80 -21.60
C ASP A 180 -6.02 -21.02 -22.99
N THR A 181 -5.17 -21.07 -24.01
CA THR A 181 -5.59 -21.08 -25.39
C THR A 181 -4.77 -22.05 -26.23
N SER A 182 -5.24 -22.26 -27.47
CA SER A 182 -4.55 -23.11 -28.43
C SER A 182 -4.45 -22.40 -29.77
N ILE A 183 -3.29 -22.48 -30.40
CA ILE A 183 -3.00 -21.86 -31.69
C ILE A 183 -2.38 -22.89 -32.65
N ALA A 184 -2.42 -22.63 -33.96
CA ALA A 184 -1.56 -23.36 -34.90
C ALA A 184 -0.12 -22.84 -34.82
N ILE A 185 0.82 -23.67 -35.23
CA ILE A 185 2.24 -23.30 -35.33
C ILE A 185 2.41 -21.97 -36.07
N ASN A 186 3.17 -21.05 -35.48
CA ASN A 186 3.45 -19.69 -35.98
C ASN A 186 2.19 -18.81 -36.22
N GLN A 187 1.04 -19.19 -35.70
CA GLN A 187 -0.13 -18.32 -35.71
C GLN A 187 0.09 -17.14 -34.72
N PRO A 188 -0.06 -15.89 -35.18
CA PRO A 188 0.03 -14.76 -34.27
C PRO A 188 -1.09 -14.80 -33.23
N LEU A 189 -0.72 -14.65 -31.97
CA LEU A 189 -1.63 -14.58 -30.82
C LEU A 189 -1.48 -13.22 -30.13
N GLN A 190 -2.55 -12.44 -30.05
CA GLN A 190 -2.58 -11.23 -29.25
C GLN A 190 -2.76 -11.59 -27.78
N LEU A 191 -1.72 -11.43 -26.97
CA LEU A 191 -1.84 -11.48 -25.51
C LEU A 191 -2.47 -10.20 -25.00
N LYS A 192 -3.14 -10.27 -23.85
CA LYS A 192 -3.81 -9.10 -23.26
C LYS A 192 -3.77 -9.19 -21.73
N ALA A 193 -3.00 -8.29 -21.12
CA ALA A 193 -3.05 -8.11 -19.67
C ALA A 193 -4.17 -7.15 -19.29
N VAL A 194 -5.08 -7.59 -18.43
CA VAL A 194 -6.23 -6.82 -17.97
C VAL A 194 -6.02 -6.46 -16.49
N ASP A 195 -6.12 -5.18 -16.16
CA ASP A 195 -6.17 -4.69 -14.78
C ASP A 195 -7.57 -4.99 -14.21
N VAL A 196 -7.66 -5.98 -13.33
CA VAL A 196 -8.96 -6.50 -12.85
C VAL A 196 -9.63 -5.57 -11.85
N ASN A 197 -8.84 -4.90 -11.02
CA ASN A 197 -9.33 -4.10 -9.91
C ASN A 197 -8.91 -2.62 -9.96
N ASN A 198 -8.54 -2.13 -11.14
CA ASN A 198 -8.11 -0.74 -11.37
C ASN A 198 -6.91 -0.33 -10.48
N ALA A 199 -5.93 -1.22 -10.35
CA ALA A 199 -4.69 -0.94 -9.60
C ALA A 199 -3.82 0.13 -10.27
N GLY A 200 -4.10 0.50 -11.52
CA GLY A 200 -3.38 1.52 -12.28
C GLY A 200 -1.98 1.07 -12.67
N PHE A 201 -1.86 -0.08 -13.33
CA PHE A 201 -0.57 -0.58 -13.80
C PHE A 201 0.04 0.34 -14.84
N THR A 202 1.31 0.67 -14.64
CA THR A 202 2.11 1.51 -15.55
C THR A 202 3.17 0.72 -16.28
N ASN A 203 3.58 -0.41 -15.74
CA ASN A 203 4.63 -1.27 -16.32
C ASN A 203 4.14 -2.72 -16.40
N TYR A 204 4.51 -3.38 -17.49
CA TYR A 204 4.24 -4.78 -17.75
C TYR A 204 5.54 -5.48 -18.13
N LEU A 205 5.69 -6.72 -17.72
CA LEU A 205 6.79 -7.59 -18.13
C LEU A 205 6.25 -9.01 -18.34
N TRP A 206 6.31 -9.47 -19.58
CA TRP A 206 5.99 -10.84 -19.94
C TRP A 206 7.23 -11.71 -19.98
N SER A 207 7.16 -12.89 -19.40
CA SER A 207 8.23 -13.88 -19.36
C SER A 207 7.69 -15.27 -19.73
N PRO A 208 8.42 -16.04 -20.54
CA PRO A 208 9.64 -15.67 -21.25
C PRO A 208 9.35 -14.66 -22.39
N SER A 209 10.36 -13.91 -22.82
CA SER A 209 10.24 -12.97 -23.95
C SER A 209 10.28 -13.67 -25.33
N SER A 210 10.56 -14.96 -25.37
CA SER A 210 10.65 -15.76 -26.59
C SER A 210 9.32 -15.72 -27.37
N GLY A 211 9.39 -15.40 -28.64
CA GLY A 211 8.25 -15.31 -29.51
C GLY A 211 7.39 -14.04 -29.37
N LEU A 212 7.71 -13.16 -28.42
CA LEU A 212 7.00 -11.90 -28.24
C LEU A 212 7.62 -10.78 -29.09
N ASN A 213 6.79 -9.96 -29.72
CA ASN A 213 7.25 -8.77 -30.43
C ASN A 213 7.88 -7.73 -29.47
N ASN A 214 7.37 -7.60 -28.25
CA ASN A 214 7.94 -6.80 -27.16
C ASN A 214 7.32 -7.24 -25.83
N SER A 215 8.14 -7.77 -24.93
CA SER A 215 7.73 -8.28 -23.63
C SER A 215 7.30 -7.18 -22.62
N LEU A 216 7.56 -5.91 -22.92
CA LEU A 216 7.22 -4.78 -22.05
C LEU A 216 5.86 -4.16 -22.39
N LEU A 217 5.20 -4.60 -23.44
CA LEU A 217 3.87 -4.11 -23.78
C LEU A 217 2.80 -4.75 -22.88
N GLN A 218 1.73 -4.00 -22.61
CA GLN A 218 0.55 -4.55 -21.96
C GLN A 218 -0.05 -5.70 -22.80
N ASN A 219 -0.07 -5.54 -24.11
CA ASN A 219 -0.72 -6.45 -25.05
C ASN A 219 0.28 -6.84 -26.17
N PRO A 220 1.28 -7.68 -25.92
CA PRO A 220 2.22 -8.10 -26.96
C PRO A 220 1.57 -9.11 -27.91
N VAL A 221 2.15 -9.23 -29.12
CA VAL A 221 1.85 -10.31 -30.05
C VAL A 221 2.86 -11.43 -29.84
N ALA A 222 2.36 -12.64 -29.62
CA ALA A 222 3.16 -13.85 -29.53
C ALA A 222 3.11 -14.63 -30.85
N ILE A 223 4.26 -15.11 -31.34
CA ILE A 223 4.42 -16.07 -32.41
C ILE A 223 5.32 -17.18 -31.90
N THR A 224 4.81 -18.41 -31.83
CA THR A 224 5.53 -19.53 -31.25
C THR A 224 5.31 -20.83 -32.05
N ASP A 225 6.30 -21.71 -32.01
CA ASP A 225 6.32 -23.01 -32.69
C ASP A 225 6.12 -24.19 -31.74
N ARG A 226 5.99 -23.92 -30.44
CA ARG A 226 5.87 -24.92 -29.36
C ARG A 226 4.98 -24.44 -28.24
N ASP A 227 4.50 -25.39 -27.43
CA ASP A 227 3.79 -25.10 -26.19
C ASP A 227 4.63 -24.18 -25.30
N ILE A 228 4.00 -23.15 -24.76
CA ILE A 228 4.66 -22.15 -23.93
C ILE A 228 3.68 -21.59 -22.89
N THR A 229 4.18 -21.29 -21.71
CA THR A 229 3.44 -20.53 -20.72
C THR A 229 4.06 -19.15 -20.61
N TYR A 230 3.27 -18.13 -20.84
CA TYR A 230 3.68 -16.74 -20.61
C TYR A 230 3.11 -16.27 -19.28
N THR A 231 3.98 -15.69 -18.44
CA THR A 231 3.61 -15.04 -17.19
C THR A 231 3.76 -13.54 -17.35
N VAL A 232 2.72 -12.77 -17.04
CA VAL A 232 2.81 -11.31 -16.96
C VAL A 232 3.05 -10.89 -15.53
N THR A 233 4.01 -9.98 -15.33
CA THR A 233 4.17 -9.20 -14.10
C THR A 233 3.78 -7.77 -14.41
N ALA A 234 2.76 -7.27 -13.75
CA ALA A 234 2.29 -5.89 -13.87
C ALA A 234 2.62 -5.10 -12.60
N THR A 235 3.09 -3.87 -12.76
CA THR A 235 3.49 -2.99 -11.65
C THR A 235 2.76 -1.66 -11.75
N SER A 236 2.11 -1.24 -10.66
CA SER A 236 1.45 0.06 -10.56
C SER A 236 2.43 1.19 -10.26
N ALA A 237 2.02 2.44 -10.45
CA ALA A 237 2.81 3.62 -10.09
C ALA A 237 3.19 3.67 -8.60
N GLY A 238 2.38 3.06 -7.73
CA GLY A 238 2.67 2.92 -6.30
C GLY A 238 3.57 1.73 -5.94
N GLY A 239 4.12 1.01 -6.94
CA GLY A 239 5.01 -0.12 -6.73
C GLY A 239 4.31 -1.45 -6.39
N CYS A 240 2.98 -1.52 -6.44
CA CYS A 240 2.25 -2.77 -6.22
C CYS A 240 2.36 -3.66 -7.46
N THR A 241 2.73 -4.91 -7.26
CA THR A 241 2.90 -5.90 -8.34
C THR A 241 1.81 -6.96 -8.29
N ALA A 242 1.45 -7.47 -9.47
CA ALA A 242 0.59 -8.62 -9.63
C ALA A 242 1.14 -9.52 -10.74
N THR A 243 0.86 -10.81 -10.67
CA THR A 243 1.29 -11.80 -11.67
C THR A 243 0.12 -12.71 -12.04
N ASP A 244 0.08 -13.11 -13.30
CA ASP A 244 -0.82 -14.15 -13.81
C ASP A 244 -0.18 -14.82 -15.01
N ASP A 245 -0.63 -16.01 -15.38
CA ASP A 245 -0.09 -16.77 -16.47
C ASP A 245 -1.17 -17.21 -17.49
N ILE A 246 -0.73 -17.42 -18.73
CA ILE A 246 -1.53 -18.00 -19.83
C ILE A 246 -0.74 -19.12 -20.49
N LYS A 247 -1.35 -20.30 -20.60
CA LYS A 247 -0.79 -21.45 -21.29
C LYS A 247 -1.24 -21.44 -22.74
N VAL A 248 -0.26 -21.45 -23.63
CA VAL A 248 -0.48 -21.49 -25.09
C VAL A 248 -0.06 -22.86 -25.59
N LYS A 249 -1.03 -23.66 -26.05
CA LYS A 249 -0.79 -24.94 -26.68
C LYS A 249 -0.69 -24.78 -28.19
N VAL A 250 0.34 -25.40 -28.80
CA VAL A 250 0.61 -25.25 -30.22
C VAL A 250 0.29 -26.59 -30.96
N PHE A 251 -0.55 -26.48 -31.95
CA PHE A 251 -0.80 -27.58 -32.87
C PHE A 251 0.07 -27.43 -34.11
N LEU A 252 0.71 -28.53 -34.52
CA LEU A 252 1.65 -28.53 -35.64
C LEU A 252 1.00 -28.24 -37.00
N ALA A 253 -0.32 -28.48 -37.14
CA ALA A 253 -1.10 -28.15 -38.32
C ALA A 253 -2.43 -27.51 -37.93
N PRO A 254 -2.98 -26.62 -38.76
CA PRO A 254 -4.36 -26.15 -38.62
C PRO A 254 -5.32 -27.32 -38.66
N GLU A 255 -6.33 -27.30 -37.80
CA GLU A 255 -7.24 -28.45 -37.63
C GLU A 255 -8.67 -27.97 -37.32
N ILE A 256 -9.63 -28.73 -37.75
CA ILE A 256 -11.05 -28.54 -37.45
C ILE A 256 -11.55 -29.80 -36.73
N TYR A 257 -12.00 -29.62 -35.49
CA TYR A 257 -12.64 -30.68 -34.71
C TYR A 257 -14.12 -30.42 -34.63
N VAL A 258 -14.95 -31.46 -34.85
CA VAL A 258 -16.39 -31.41 -34.63
C VAL A 258 -16.74 -32.51 -33.63
N PRO A 259 -17.48 -32.25 -32.56
CA PRO A 259 -17.91 -33.27 -31.62
C PRO A 259 -18.72 -34.38 -32.35
N ASN A 260 -18.51 -35.63 -31.94
CA ASN A 260 -19.24 -36.78 -32.51
C ASN A 260 -20.61 -37.00 -31.87
N ALA A 261 -20.94 -36.24 -30.80
CA ALA A 261 -22.27 -36.26 -30.18
C ALA A 261 -22.53 -34.93 -29.44
N PHE A 262 -23.80 -34.57 -29.29
CA PHE A 262 -24.22 -33.43 -28.47
C PHE A 262 -25.62 -33.67 -27.90
N VAL A 263 -25.94 -32.96 -26.80
CA VAL A 263 -27.19 -33.04 -26.05
C VAL A 263 -27.80 -31.66 -25.95
N PRO A 264 -28.85 -31.30 -26.69
CA PRO A 264 -29.41 -29.95 -26.79
C PRO A 264 -29.78 -29.30 -25.45
N ARG A 265 -30.02 -30.08 -24.40
CA ARG A 265 -30.36 -29.61 -23.04
C ARG A 265 -29.24 -29.89 -22.03
N GLY A 266 -28.07 -30.31 -22.50
CA GLY A 266 -26.92 -30.64 -21.67
C GLY A 266 -25.82 -29.58 -21.71
N ALA A 267 -24.68 -29.91 -21.13
CA ALA A 267 -23.49 -29.04 -21.11
C ALA A 267 -22.91 -28.83 -22.53
N ASN A 268 -23.01 -29.85 -23.40
CA ASN A 268 -22.65 -29.78 -24.82
C ASN A 268 -23.93 -29.65 -25.67
N ASN A 269 -24.55 -28.48 -25.58
CA ASN A 269 -25.91 -28.25 -26.13
C ASN A 269 -25.93 -27.79 -27.60
N VAL A 270 -24.78 -27.55 -28.20
CA VAL A 270 -24.67 -27.06 -29.58
C VAL A 270 -23.59 -27.84 -30.32
N LEU A 271 -23.92 -28.38 -31.48
CA LEU A 271 -22.95 -28.96 -32.40
C LEU A 271 -22.27 -27.88 -33.20
N LYS A 272 -21.02 -27.58 -32.85
CA LYS A 272 -20.22 -26.55 -33.53
C LYS A 272 -18.80 -27.02 -33.80
N PRO A 273 -18.13 -26.49 -34.85
CA PRO A 273 -16.75 -26.78 -35.10
C PRO A 273 -15.84 -26.03 -34.09
N ILE A 274 -14.80 -26.71 -33.59
CA ILE A 274 -13.70 -26.17 -32.83
C ILE A 274 -12.59 -25.93 -33.85
N LEU A 275 -12.25 -24.64 -34.06
CA LEU A 275 -11.35 -24.21 -35.11
C LEU A 275 -9.99 -23.90 -34.50
N VAL A 276 -8.95 -24.63 -34.89
CA VAL A 276 -7.57 -24.39 -34.48
C VAL A 276 -6.78 -23.93 -35.71
N GLY A 277 -6.22 -22.72 -35.64
CA GLY A 277 -5.44 -22.17 -36.74
C GLY A 277 -6.25 -21.85 -38.01
N ILE A 278 -7.55 -21.74 -37.90
CA ILE A 278 -8.45 -21.35 -38.99
C ILE A 278 -8.73 -19.86 -38.89
N LYS A 279 -8.32 -19.11 -39.92
CA LYS A 279 -8.52 -17.66 -40.02
C LYS A 279 -9.97 -17.30 -40.34
N GLN A 280 -10.60 -18.11 -41.21
CA GLN A 280 -11.94 -17.85 -41.70
C GLN A 280 -12.72 -19.14 -41.83
N LEU A 281 -13.90 -19.25 -41.24
CA LEU A 281 -14.86 -20.29 -41.50
C LEU A 281 -15.61 -19.93 -42.81
N LYS A 282 -15.51 -20.79 -43.82
CA LYS A 282 -16.27 -20.64 -45.04
C LYS A 282 -17.72 -21.07 -44.83
N TYR A 283 -17.90 -22.27 -44.30
CA TYR A 283 -19.18 -22.77 -43.85
C TYR A 283 -19.00 -23.94 -42.86
N PHE A 284 -20.01 -24.14 -42.03
CA PHE A 284 -20.30 -25.35 -41.30
C PHE A 284 -21.76 -25.71 -41.57
N ALA A 285 -22.00 -26.86 -42.18
CA ALA A 285 -23.34 -27.32 -42.57
C ALA A 285 -23.65 -28.69 -41.94
N VAL A 286 -24.90 -28.86 -41.52
CA VAL A 286 -25.42 -30.14 -40.97
C VAL A 286 -26.58 -30.64 -41.81
N TYR A 287 -26.60 -31.95 -42.03
CA TYR A 287 -27.57 -32.62 -42.88
C TYR A 287 -28.25 -33.77 -42.14
N ASN A 288 -29.51 -33.98 -42.38
CA ASN A 288 -30.23 -35.13 -41.87
C ASN A 288 -29.94 -36.40 -42.71
N ARG A 289 -30.48 -37.56 -42.28
CA ARG A 289 -30.31 -38.85 -42.97
C ARG A 289 -30.82 -38.88 -44.40
N TYR A 290 -31.65 -37.92 -44.83
CA TYR A 290 -32.20 -37.83 -46.18
C TYR A 290 -31.40 -36.88 -47.09
N GLY A 291 -30.25 -36.35 -46.57
CA GLY A 291 -29.39 -35.38 -47.25
C GLY A 291 -29.92 -33.95 -47.26
N GLN A 292 -30.99 -33.66 -46.52
CA GLN A 292 -31.50 -32.28 -46.41
C GLN A 292 -30.65 -31.50 -45.44
N GLN A 293 -30.26 -30.27 -45.82
CA GLN A 293 -29.54 -29.36 -44.97
C GLN A 293 -30.46 -28.82 -43.85
N VAL A 294 -30.09 -29.07 -42.61
CA VAL A 294 -30.85 -28.64 -41.42
C VAL A 294 -30.24 -27.42 -40.74
N PHE A 295 -28.95 -27.14 -41.00
CA PHE A 295 -28.23 -25.98 -40.48
C PHE A 295 -27.08 -25.59 -41.38
N ILE A 296 -26.79 -24.30 -41.49
CA ILE A 296 -25.57 -23.77 -42.08
C ILE A 296 -25.19 -22.44 -41.43
N THR A 297 -23.90 -22.23 -41.22
CA THR A 297 -23.34 -20.96 -40.78
C THR A 297 -21.95 -20.73 -41.37
N SER A 298 -21.53 -19.47 -41.49
CA SER A 298 -20.14 -19.04 -41.76
C SER A 298 -19.54 -18.23 -40.59
N ILE A 299 -20.29 -18.12 -39.50
CA ILE A 299 -19.87 -17.35 -38.31
C ILE A 299 -19.12 -18.26 -37.37
N GLN A 300 -17.88 -17.87 -37.03
CA GLN A 300 -17.08 -18.63 -36.07
C GLN A 300 -17.74 -18.62 -34.69
N GLY A 301 -17.81 -19.79 -34.06
CA GLY A 301 -18.42 -19.96 -32.75
C GLY A 301 -19.91 -20.31 -32.76
N GLU A 302 -20.60 -20.12 -33.88
CA GLU A 302 -21.95 -20.60 -34.06
C GLU A 302 -22.00 -22.11 -34.33
N GLY A 303 -23.15 -22.72 -34.03
CA GLY A 303 -23.41 -24.13 -34.27
C GLY A 303 -24.89 -24.47 -34.22
N TRP A 304 -25.19 -25.72 -34.52
CA TRP A 304 -26.57 -26.23 -34.57
C TRP A 304 -27.04 -26.70 -33.19
N ASP A 305 -28.17 -26.18 -32.75
CA ASP A 305 -28.79 -26.47 -31.46
C ASP A 305 -29.70 -27.75 -31.47
N GLY A 306 -29.73 -28.45 -32.56
CA GLY A 306 -30.56 -29.64 -32.74
C GLY A 306 -32.00 -29.34 -33.20
N THR A 307 -32.33 -28.08 -33.52
CA THR A 307 -33.69 -27.71 -33.97
C THR A 307 -33.76 -27.45 -35.48
N VAL A 308 -34.93 -27.66 -36.06
CA VAL A 308 -35.29 -27.24 -37.42
C VAL A 308 -36.65 -26.54 -37.34
N ASN A 309 -36.70 -25.27 -37.77
CA ASN A 309 -37.90 -24.43 -37.64
C ASN A 309 -38.44 -24.39 -36.19
N GLY A 310 -37.55 -24.33 -35.21
CA GLY A 310 -37.89 -24.29 -33.80
C GLY A 310 -38.34 -25.63 -33.18
N LYS A 311 -38.33 -26.71 -33.93
CA LYS A 311 -38.67 -28.05 -33.45
C LYS A 311 -37.42 -28.90 -33.28
N LEU A 312 -37.24 -29.43 -32.08
CA LEU A 312 -36.14 -30.34 -31.75
C LEU A 312 -36.25 -31.60 -32.59
N GLN A 313 -35.16 -31.99 -33.20
CA GLN A 313 -35.05 -33.19 -33.98
C GLN A 313 -34.90 -34.42 -33.09
N ASN A 314 -35.40 -35.58 -33.57
CA ASN A 314 -35.29 -36.86 -32.85
C ASN A 314 -33.82 -37.29 -32.72
N THR A 315 -33.52 -38.07 -31.65
CA THR A 315 -32.24 -38.76 -31.50
C THR A 315 -31.85 -39.48 -32.78
N GLY A 316 -30.66 -39.24 -33.27
CA GLY A 316 -30.15 -39.83 -34.50
C GLY A 316 -28.84 -39.25 -34.98
N ALA A 317 -28.33 -39.84 -36.05
CA ALA A 317 -27.10 -39.40 -36.68
C ALA A 317 -27.37 -38.31 -37.73
N PHE A 318 -26.52 -37.28 -37.71
CA PHE A 318 -26.52 -36.16 -38.66
C PHE A 318 -25.12 -36.06 -39.26
N ALA A 319 -25.08 -35.93 -40.60
CA ALA A 319 -23.82 -35.67 -41.28
C ALA A 319 -23.48 -34.18 -41.17
N TRP A 320 -22.21 -33.87 -41.11
CA TRP A 320 -21.75 -32.51 -41.15
C TRP A 320 -20.59 -32.34 -42.14
N MET A 321 -20.48 -31.13 -42.67
CA MET A 321 -19.39 -30.70 -43.54
C MET A 321 -18.90 -29.34 -43.07
N VAL A 322 -17.58 -29.14 -43.11
CA VAL A 322 -16.98 -27.87 -42.74
C VAL A 322 -15.83 -27.53 -43.68
N GLU A 323 -15.75 -26.26 -44.03
CA GLU A 323 -14.64 -25.70 -44.82
C GLU A 323 -14.16 -24.42 -44.19
N GLY A 324 -12.85 -24.29 -44.01
CA GLY A 324 -12.19 -23.10 -43.49
C GLY A 324 -10.91 -22.77 -44.24
N ILE A 325 -10.44 -21.54 -44.08
CA ILE A 325 -9.14 -21.06 -44.55
C ILE A 325 -8.20 -20.88 -43.37
N ASP A 326 -7.04 -21.45 -43.42
CA ASP A 326 -6.01 -21.29 -42.41
C ASP A 326 -5.30 -19.92 -42.50
N TYR A 327 -4.38 -19.64 -41.56
CA TYR A 327 -3.58 -18.41 -41.54
C TYR A 327 -2.58 -18.31 -42.70
N LYS A 328 -2.31 -19.43 -43.42
CA LYS A 328 -1.43 -19.46 -44.60
C LYS A 328 -2.22 -19.31 -45.90
N GLY A 329 -3.58 -19.27 -45.82
CA GLY A 329 -4.44 -19.17 -46.98
C GLY A 329 -4.85 -20.54 -47.57
N ASN A 330 -4.48 -21.67 -46.95
CA ASN A 330 -4.87 -23.00 -47.42
C ASN A 330 -6.31 -23.33 -47.02
N THR A 331 -7.02 -24.03 -47.88
CA THR A 331 -8.36 -24.52 -47.60
C THR A 331 -8.29 -25.85 -46.85
N ILE A 332 -8.96 -25.92 -45.71
CA ILE A 332 -9.13 -27.15 -44.93
C ILE A 332 -10.60 -27.57 -44.99
N LYS A 333 -10.85 -28.80 -45.43
CA LYS A 333 -12.18 -29.39 -45.49
C LYS A 333 -12.25 -30.61 -44.60
N LYS A 334 -13.37 -30.78 -43.90
CA LYS A 334 -13.67 -31.99 -43.14
C LYS A 334 -15.15 -32.31 -43.23
N GLU A 335 -15.44 -33.59 -43.10
CA GLU A 335 -16.78 -34.12 -43.01
C GLU A 335 -16.85 -35.24 -41.96
N GLY A 336 -18.02 -35.54 -41.50
CA GLY A 336 -18.22 -36.59 -40.52
C GLY A 336 -19.68 -36.72 -40.09
N MET A 337 -19.87 -37.43 -38.99
CA MET A 337 -21.19 -37.64 -38.39
C MET A 337 -21.16 -37.23 -36.90
N ALA A 338 -22.30 -36.74 -36.44
CA ALA A 338 -22.53 -36.46 -35.02
C ALA A 338 -23.90 -37.03 -34.61
N ILE A 339 -24.00 -37.51 -33.39
CA ILE A 339 -25.23 -38.06 -32.82
C ILE A 339 -25.89 -36.98 -31.96
N LEU A 340 -27.14 -36.64 -32.31
CA LEU A 340 -28.01 -35.90 -31.40
C LEU A 340 -28.60 -36.88 -30.39
N ILE A 341 -28.45 -36.59 -29.11
CA ILE A 341 -28.99 -37.36 -27.99
C ILE A 341 -30.00 -36.48 -27.25
N GLN A 342 -31.22 -37.00 -27.02
CA GLN A 342 -32.24 -36.28 -26.23
C GLN A 342 -32.19 -36.69 -24.76
#